data_85155a633db067072f53ea31feb3e052
#
_entry.id   85155a633db067072f53ea31feb3e052
#
_cell.length_a   1.000
_cell.length_b   1.000
_cell.length_c   1.000
_cell.angle_alpha   90.00
_cell.angle_beta   90.00
_cell.angle_gamma   90.00
#
_symmetry.space_group_name_H-M   'P 1'
#
loop_
_entity.id
_entity.type
_entity.pdbx_description
1 polymer ?
#
loop_
_entity_poly.entity_id
_entity_poly.type
_entity_poly.pdbx_seq_one_letter_code
_entity_poly.pdbx_strand_id
1 'polypeptide(L)'
;MKFASLGSGSGGNSTIIKTESTCIMVDCGFSLKQTISRLNHLGLSGNELDAILVTHEHHDHWMGVMALAPKYSVPVFLTVGSKRAISYKTTALFRLIANHHQFSIGDLTITPVPI
;
A
#
# COMPACT_ATOMS: atom_id res chain seq x y z
N MET A 1 -10.11 7.18 13.50
CA MET A 1 -9.30 6.33 12.63
C MET A 1 -9.92 4.95 12.56
N LYS A 2 -10.00 4.41 11.38
CA LYS A 2 -10.58 3.09 11.15
C LYS A 2 -9.56 2.17 10.48
N PHE A 3 -9.61 0.90 10.84
CA PHE A 3 -8.76 -0.14 10.25
C PHE A 3 -9.67 -1.22 9.67
N ALA A 4 -9.29 -1.73 8.50
CA ALA A 4 -10.00 -2.85 7.90
C ALA A 4 -9.02 -3.75 7.16
N SER A 5 -9.02 -5.04 7.46
CA SER A 5 -8.23 -6.00 6.72
C SER A 5 -8.97 -6.40 5.44
N LEU A 6 -8.28 -6.36 4.31
CA LEU A 6 -8.78 -6.94 3.06
C LEU A 6 -8.44 -8.43 2.99
N GLY A 7 -7.47 -8.89 3.76
CA GLY A 7 -7.04 -10.26 3.85
C GLY A 7 -5.65 -10.38 4.43
N SER A 8 -5.29 -11.55 4.89
CA SER A 8 -3.97 -11.84 5.44
C SER A 8 -3.59 -13.30 5.15
N GLY A 9 -2.26 -13.56 5.12
CA GLY A 9 -1.71 -14.88 4.89
C GLY A 9 -1.03 -15.01 3.54
N SER A 10 -0.69 -16.23 3.16
CA SER A 10 0.06 -16.50 1.93
C SER A 10 -0.73 -16.23 0.64
N GLY A 11 -2.05 -16.13 0.74
CA GLY A 11 -2.91 -15.80 -0.41
C GLY A 11 -2.98 -14.31 -0.73
N GLY A 12 -2.39 -13.48 0.12
CA GLY A 12 -2.35 -12.02 -0.06
C GLY A 12 -2.55 -11.29 1.25
N ASN A 13 -1.94 -10.11 1.37
CA ASN A 13 -2.04 -9.24 2.54
C ASN A 13 -2.40 -7.83 2.09
N SER A 14 -3.36 -7.23 2.75
CA SER A 14 -3.71 -5.84 2.54
C SER A 14 -4.58 -5.33 3.69
N THR A 15 -4.28 -4.12 4.15
CA THR A 15 -5.03 -3.47 5.23
C THR A 15 -5.29 -2.03 4.85
N ILE A 16 -6.49 -1.56 5.12
CA ILE A 16 -6.87 -0.16 4.94
C ILE A 16 -6.81 0.56 6.28
N ILE A 17 -6.19 1.74 6.28
CA ILE A 17 -6.22 2.66 7.41
C ILE A 17 -6.84 3.94 6.90
N LYS A 18 -7.92 4.37 7.53
CA LYS A 18 -8.70 5.52 7.07
C LYS A 18 -9.02 6.46 8.21
N THR A 19 -8.80 7.76 7.96
CA THR A 19 -9.31 8.86 8.77
C THR A 19 -10.42 9.56 7.98
N GLU A 20 -10.93 10.68 8.49
CA GLU A 20 -11.92 11.47 7.74
C GLU A 20 -11.35 12.02 6.43
N SER A 21 -10.05 12.34 6.40
CA SER A 21 -9.42 13.02 5.26
C SER A 21 -8.39 12.18 4.51
N THR A 22 -7.97 11.05 5.06
CA THR A 22 -6.87 10.26 4.49
C THR A 22 -7.20 8.77 4.47
N CYS A 23 -6.83 8.11 3.38
CA CYS A 23 -7.02 6.67 3.21
C CYS A 23 -5.75 6.06 2.64
N ILE A 24 -5.14 5.14 3.38
CA ILE A 24 -3.94 4.44 2.92
C ILE A 24 -4.17 2.95 2.91
N MET A 25 -3.48 2.29 1.99
CA MET A 25 -3.44 0.83 1.90
C MET A 25 -2.06 0.36 2.36
N VAL A 26 -2.02 -0.53 3.33
CA VAL A 26 -0.79 -1.17 3.79
C VAL A 26 -0.71 -2.54 3.16
N ASP A 27 0.25 -2.73 2.29
CA ASP A 27 0.44 -3.88 1.44
C ASP A 27 -0.68 -4.06 0.41
N CYS A 28 -0.34 -4.62 -0.73
CA CYS A 28 -1.26 -4.87 -1.84
C CYS A 28 -0.87 -6.21 -2.47
N GLY A 29 -1.20 -7.29 -1.79
CA GLY A 29 -0.83 -8.66 -2.16
C GLY A 29 -1.86 -9.38 -3.01
N PHE A 30 -2.97 -8.73 -3.37
CA PHE A 30 -4.02 -9.32 -4.20
C PHE A 30 -3.92 -8.80 -5.63
N SER A 31 -4.50 -9.55 -6.57
CA SER A 31 -4.65 -9.07 -7.95
C SER A 31 -5.48 -7.77 -7.98
N LEU A 32 -5.37 -7.03 -9.07
CA LEU A 32 -6.15 -5.80 -9.25
C LEU A 32 -7.65 -6.05 -9.08
N LYS A 33 -8.15 -7.10 -9.72
CA LYS A 33 -9.57 -7.47 -9.67
C LYS A 33 -10.02 -7.77 -8.24
N GLN A 34 -9.24 -8.57 -7.51
CA GLN A 34 -9.56 -8.91 -6.13
C GLN A 34 -9.46 -7.69 -5.21
N THR A 35 -8.46 -6.85 -5.41
CA THR A 35 -8.30 -5.64 -4.62
C THR A 35 -9.49 -4.71 -4.78
N ILE A 36 -9.91 -4.46 -6.02
CA ILE A 36 -11.08 -3.60 -6.30
C ILE A 36 -12.33 -4.19 -5.66
N SER A 37 -12.55 -5.50 -5.81
CA SER A 37 -13.71 -6.17 -5.22
C SER A 37 -13.74 -6.02 -3.70
N ARG A 38 -12.59 -6.24 -3.05
CA ARG A 38 -12.49 -6.15 -1.58
C ARG A 38 -12.67 -4.71 -1.08
N LEU A 39 -12.12 -3.72 -1.79
CA LEU A 39 -12.37 -2.32 -1.49
C LEU A 39 -13.86 -1.98 -1.58
N ASN A 40 -14.52 -2.43 -2.66
CA ASN A 40 -15.94 -2.18 -2.85
C ASN A 40 -16.80 -2.76 -1.72
N HIS A 41 -16.43 -3.89 -1.15
CA HIS A 41 -17.12 -4.46 0.01
C HIS A 41 -17.05 -3.55 1.24
N LEU A 42 -16.02 -2.71 1.32
CA LEU A 42 -15.88 -1.71 2.38
C LEU A 42 -16.50 -0.37 2.01
N GLY A 43 -17.15 -0.28 0.86
CA GLY A 43 -17.68 0.98 0.36
C GLY A 43 -16.62 1.94 -0.15
N LEU A 44 -15.44 1.43 -0.52
CA LEU A 44 -14.31 2.23 -0.98
C LEU A 44 -14.05 2.03 -2.47
N SER A 45 -13.48 3.07 -3.08
CA SER A 45 -12.97 3.03 -4.46
C SER A 45 -11.46 3.24 -4.42
N GLY A 46 -10.75 2.69 -5.42
CA GLY A 46 -9.32 2.93 -5.58
C GLY A 46 -8.97 4.42 -5.69
N ASN A 47 -9.89 5.24 -6.18
CA ASN A 47 -9.71 6.69 -6.28
C ASN A 47 -9.60 7.38 -4.92
N GLU A 48 -10.02 6.74 -3.85
CA GLU A 48 -9.95 7.30 -2.50
C GLU A 48 -8.61 7.03 -1.84
N LEU A 49 -7.77 6.19 -2.42
CA LEU A 49 -6.45 5.87 -1.85
C LEU A 49 -5.48 7.03 -2.03
N ASP A 50 -4.90 7.48 -0.94
CA ASP A 50 -3.87 8.52 -0.94
C ASP A 50 -2.46 7.95 -1.07
N ALA A 51 -2.25 6.72 -0.63
CA ALA A 51 -0.96 6.07 -0.69
C ALA A 51 -1.08 4.56 -0.49
N ILE A 52 -0.05 3.85 -0.95
CA ILE A 52 0.19 2.44 -0.64
C ILE A 52 1.52 2.36 0.10
N LEU A 53 1.54 1.66 1.23
CA LEU A 53 2.76 1.36 1.98
C LEU A 53 3.09 -0.12 1.80
N VAL A 54 4.32 -0.43 1.41
CA VAL A 54 4.77 -1.82 1.28
C VAL A 54 5.68 -2.14 2.46
N THR A 55 5.28 -3.12 3.29
CA THR A 55 5.99 -3.48 4.52
C THR A 55 7.05 -4.54 4.30
N HIS A 56 6.84 -5.43 3.34
CA HIS A 56 7.72 -6.57 3.08
C HIS A 56 7.99 -6.72 1.59
N GLU A 57 9.13 -7.29 1.27
CA GLU A 57 9.53 -7.65 -0.09
C GLU A 57 8.88 -8.92 -0.61
N HIS A 58 8.09 -9.63 0.21
CA HIS A 58 7.42 -10.87 -0.17
C HIS A 58 6.27 -10.59 -1.13
N HIS A 59 6.10 -11.47 -2.11
CA HIS A 59 5.12 -11.33 -3.19
C HIS A 59 3.67 -11.16 -2.68
N ASP A 60 3.30 -11.83 -1.62
CA ASP A 60 1.96 -11.73 -1.02
C ASP A 60 1.69 -10.39 -0.31
N HIS A 61 2.65 -9.47 -0.30
CA HIS A 61 2.50 -8.11 0.22
C HIS A 61 2.49 -7.04 -0.87
N TRP A 62 2.98 -7.33 -2.09
CA TRP A 62 3.09 -6.30 -3.13
C TRP A 62 2.61 -6.71 -4.52
N MET A 63 2.17 -7.95 -4.70
CA MET A 63 1.82 -8.49 -6.02
C MET A 63 0.91 -7.58 -6.86
N GLY A 64 -0.05 -6.90 -6.21
CA GLY A 64 -0.99 -6.04 -6.90
C GLY A 64 -0.55 -4.59 -7.11
N VAL A 65 0.59 -4.19 -6.54
CA VAL A 65 1.04 -2.79 -6.57
C VAL A 65 1.21 -2.26 -7.99
N MET A 66 1.84 -3.05 -8.85
CA MET A 66 2.19 -2.61 -10.21
C MET A 66 0.97 -2.40 -11.10
N ALA A 67 -0.16 -3.00 -10.76
CA ALA A 67 -1.42 -2.79 -11.49
C ALA A 67 -2.28 -1.70 -10.83
N LEU A 68 -2.36 -1.69 -9.51
CA LEU A 68 -3.21 -0.77 -8.76
C LEU A 68 -2.68 0.67 -8.79
N ALA A 69 -1.41 0.85 -8.51
CA ALA A 69 -0.83 2.19 -8.37
C ALA A 69 -0.96 3.04 -9.65
N PRO A 70 -0.57 2.53 -10.84
CA PRO A 70 -0.73 3.32 -12.06
C PRO A 70 -2.19 3.61 -12.40
N LYS A 71 -3.08 2.64 -12.16
CA LYS A 71 -4.50 2.79 -12.50
C LYS A 71 -5.14 3.98 -11.79
N TYR A 72 -4.79 4.21 -10.53
CA TYR A 72 -5.38 5.27 -9.71
C TYR A 72 -4.39 6.39 -9.38
N SER A 73 -3.21 6.37 -9.97
CA SER A 73 -2.14 7.36 -9.72
C SER A 73 -1.80 7.48 -8.24
N VAL A 74 -1.65 6.34 -7.57
CA VAL A 74 -1.40 6.28 -6.13
C VAL A 74 0.10 6.17 -5.86
N PRO A 75 0.70 7.04 -5.06
CA PRO A 75 2.10 6.91 -4.69
C PRO A 75 2.34 5.69 -3.80
N VAL A 76 3.48 5.05 -4.00
CA VAL A 76 3.88 3.84 -3.29
C VAL A 76 5.11 4.14 -2.45
N PHE A 77 5.00 3.92 -1.14
CA PHE A 77 6.07 4.17 -0.18
C PHE A 77 6.69 2.84 0.25
N LEU A 78 8.00 2.72 0.08
CA LEU A 78 8.71 1.47 0.35
C LEU A 78 10.19 1.74 0.64
N THR A 79 10.84 0.79 1.33
CA THR A 79 12.29 0.88 1.58
C THR A 79 13.09 0.52 0.34
N VAL A 80 14.38 0.84 0.34
CA VAL A 80 15.29 0.50 -0.77
C VAL A 80 15.34 -1.01 -0.98
N GLY A 81 15.39 -1.80 0.09
CA GLY A 81 15.40 -3.25 -0.02
C GLY A 81 14.15 -3.80 -0.68
N SER A 82 12.99 -3.31 -0.26
CA SER A 82 11.70 -3.70 -0.87
C SER A 82 11.63 -3.30 -2.33
N LYS A 83 12.12 -2.11 -2.68
CA LYS A 83 12.12 -1.65 -4.08
C LYS A 83 12.93 -2.56 -4.98
N ARG A 84 14.10 -3.02 -4.51
CA ARG A 84 14.94 -3.94 -5.27
C ARG A 84 14.26 -5.27 -5.55
N ALA A 85 13.49 -5.77 -4.58
CA ALA A 85 12.79 -7.03 -4.72
C ALA A 85 11.55 -6.91 -5.61
N ILE A 86 10.83 -5.80 -5.52
CA ILE A 86 9.55 -5.62 -6.20
C ILE A 86 9.73 -5.33 -7.68
N SER A 87 10.65 -4.46 -8.03
CA SER A 87 10.66 -3.94 -9.38
C SER A 87 12.03 -3.51 -9.87
N TYR A 88 12.41 -4.13 -10.95
CA TYR A 88 13.38 -3.61 -11.86
C TYR A 88 12.80 -2.46 -12.72
N LYS A 89 11.48 -2.20 -12.66
CA LYS A 89 10.82 -1.10 -13.35
C LYS A 89 10.36 -0.08 -12.32
N THR A 90 11.17 0.93 -12.10
CA THR A 90 10.75 2.05 -11.27
C THR A 90 9.69 2.88 -11.98
N THR A 91 8.74 3.38 -11.22
CA THR A 91 7.76 4.34 -11.72
C THR A 91 7.93 5.66 -10.97
N ALA A 92 7.40 6.74 -11.54
CA ALA A 92 7.38 8.04 -10.89
C ALA A 92 6.56 8.04 -9.59
N LEU A 93 5.74 7.01 -9.38
CA LEU A 93 4.90 6.89 -8.19
C LEU A 93 5.65 6.33 -6.97
N PHE A 94 6.81 5.72 -7.18
CA PHE A 94 7.56 5.14 -6.07
C PHE A 94 8.25 6.22 -5.25
N ARG A 95 8.12 6.10 -3.91
CA ARG A 95 8.73 7.01 -2.93
C ARG A 95 9.51 6.19 -1.92
N LEU A 96 10.81 6.44 -1.81
CA LEU A 96 11.66 5.70 -0.87
C LEU A 96 11.50 6.26 0.53
N ILE A 97 11.41 5.36 1.50
CA ILE A 97 11.36 5.69 2.92
C ILE A 97 12.50 5.00 3.65
N ALA A 98 12.88 5.52 4.79
CA ALA A 98 13.95 4.97 5.61
C ALA A 98 13.43 4.60 6.99
N ASN A 99 13.93 3.50 7.56
CA ASN A 99 13.60 3.08 8.91
C ASN A 99 13.90 4.19 9.91
N HIS A 100 13.02 4.37 10.89
CA HIS A 100 13.09 5.37 11.95
C HIS A 100 12.97 6.83 11.49
N HIS A 101 12.73 7.07 10.23
CA HIS A 101 12.51 8.41 9.69
C HIS A 101 11.01 8.65 9.49
N GLN A 102 10.44 9.47 10.34
CA GLN A 102 9.03 9.80 10.34
C GLN A 102 8.64 10.64 9.12
N PHE A 103 7.47 10.37 8.57
CA PHE A 103 6.90 11.18 7.50
C PHE A 103 5.38 11.20 7.62
N SER A 104 4.74 12.09 6.87
CA SER A 104 3.28 12.26 6.94
C SER A 104 2.63 11.99 5.59
N ILE A 105 1.44 11.41 5.64
CA ILE A 105 0.53 11.29 4.51
C ILE A 105 -0.81 11.85 4.98
N GLY A 106 -1.21 13.00 4.45
CA GLY A 106 -2.40 13.69 4.94
C GLY A 106 -2.27 13.98 6.43
N ASP A 107 -3.26 13.56 7.20
CA ASP A 107 -3.26 13.71 8.67
C ASP A 107 -2.67 12.52 9.41
N LEU A 108 -2.09 11.56 8.70
CA LEU A 108 -1.42 10.41 9.29
C LEU A 108 0.07 10.64 9.39
N THR A 109 0.63 10.33 10.57
CA THR A 109 2.06 10.33 10.80
C THR A 109 2.55 8.89 10.82
N ILE A 110 3.58 8.60 10.05
CA ILE A 110 4.08 7.25 9.83
C ILE A 110 5.54 7.16 10.26
N THR A 111 5.85 6.16 11.06
CA THR A 111 7.22 5.86 11.48
C THR A 111 7.56 4.45 11.06
N PRO A 112 8.41 4.27 10.03
CA PRO A 112 8.86 2.94 9.65
C PRO A 112 9.77 2.36 10.72
N VAL A 113 9.51 1.11 11.09
CA VAL A 113 10.39 0.35 12.00
C VAL A 113 10.76 -0.97 11.36
N PRO A 114 11.98 -1.47 11.59
CA PRO A 114 12.36 -2.79 11.06
C PRO A 114 11.51 -3.88 11.69
N ILE A 115 11.21 -4.88 10.90
CA ILE A 115 10.45 -6.04 11.34
C ILE A 115 11.38 -7.21 11.59
#